data_daa3175e6a8fb8ce8a1b5f0925253fc2
#
_entry.id   daa3175e6a8fb8ce8a1b5f0925253fc2
#
_cell.length_a   1.000
_cell.length_b   1.000
_cell.length_c   1.000
_cell.angle_alpha   90.00
_cell.angle_beta   90.00
_cell.angle_gamma   90.00
#
_symmetry.space_group_name_H-M   'P 1'
#
loop_
_entity.id
_entity.type
_entity.pdbx_description
1 polymer ?
#
loop_
_entity_poly.entity_id
_entity_poly.type
_entity_poly.pdbx_seq_one_letter_code
_entity_poly.pdbx_strand_id
1 'polypeptide(L)'
;MGSADSAAVAPRRASIAVMPFVDHQDQSGSRGGFADGLTHDVITRLAKLRSLFVIAQGTVFALGERSIGTEAAGRTLNVDYVASGSMLRQGDRVIVTVELSEARTARIVWTEVFDAKLDDAFQVLDEIGNRIVASIASEIEAIERNRAILKPPNSLDAWEAYH
;
A
#
# COMPACT_ATOMS: atom_id res chain seq x y z
N MET A 1 -0.29 -17.86 32.41
CA MET A 1 0.30 -17.73 31.62
C MET A 1 0.72 -16.70 30.64
N GLY A 2 1.89 -16.76 30.27
CA GLY A 2 2.49 -15.74 29.44
C GLY A 2 1.95 -15.67 28.04
N SER A 3 1.26 -16.69 27.56
CA SER A 3 0.75 -16.68 26.20
C SER A 3 -0.29 -15.60 25.96
N ALA A 4 -1.15 -15.36 26.94
CA ALA A 4 -2.14 -14.30 26.80
C ALA A 4 -1.48 -12.94 26.78
N ASP A 5 -0.46 -12.75 27.59
CA ASP A 5 0.27 -11.50 27.63
C ASP A 5 1.04 -11.27 26.33
N SER A 6 1.62 -12.33 25.78
CA SER A 6 2.32 -12.23 24.50
C SER A 6 1.37 -11.84 23.39
N ALA A 7 0.20 -12.42 23.36
CA ALA A 7 -0.79 -12.07 22.33
C ALA A 7 -1.23 -10.61 22.48
N ALA A 8 -1.41 -10.15 23.72
CA ALA A 8 -1.83 -8.77 23.96
C ALA A 8 -0.76 -7.77 23.58
N VAL A 9 0.50 -8.16 23.65
CA VAL A 9 1.62 -7.27 23.34
C VAL A 9 2.00 -7.29 21.87
N ALA A 10 1.60 -8.33 21.14
CA ALA A 10 1.94 -8.45 19.73
C ALA A 10 1.41 -7.23 18.96
N PRO A 11 2.26 -6.60 18.13
CA PRO A 11 1.80 -5.46 17.36
C PRO A 11 0.70 -5.87 16.40
N ARG A 12 -0.26 -4.99 16.24
CA ARG A 12 -1.31 -5.18 15.25
C ARG A 12 -0.71 -5.09 13.86
N ARG A 13 -1.08 -6.03 13.00
CA ARG A 13 -0.65 -6.00 11.62
C ARG A 13 -1.59 -5.12 10.82
N ALA A 14 -1.04 -4.12 10.16
CA ALA A 14 -1.81 -3.25 9.30
C ALA A 14 -2.19 -3.97 8.02
N SER A 15 -3.34 -3.61 7.47
CA SER A 15 -3.80 -4.17 6.20
C SER A 15 -3.72 -3.12 5.09
N ILE A 16 -3.41 -3.57 3.88
CA ILE A 16 -3.24 -2.69 2.75
C ILE A 16 -3.82 -3.31 1.49
N ALA A 17 -4.44 -2.48 0.67
CA ALA A 17 -4.81 -2.82 -0.69
C ALA A 17 -3.98 -1.98 -1.64
N VAL A 18 -3.44 -2.60 -2.68
CA VAL A 18 -2.72 -1.90 -3.74
C VAL A 18 -3.63 -1.89 -4.95
N MET A 19 -4.11 -0.71 -5.33
CA MET A 19 -4.99 -0.58 -6.50
C MET A 19 -4.16 -0.72 -7.77
N PRO A 20 -4.78 -1.16 -8.87
CA PRO A 20 -4.07 -1.25 -10.15
C PRO A 20 -3.47 0.10 -10.53
N PHE A 21 -2.19 0.11 -10.87
CA PHE A 21 -1.52 1.31 -11.33
C PHE A 21 -2.08 1.73 -12.68
N VAL A 22 -2.30 3.02 -12.86
CA VAL A 22 -2.90 3.56 -14.07
C VAL A 22 -1.81 3.99 -15.03
N ASP A 23 -1.85 3.48 -16.26
CA ASP A 23 -0.96 3.92 -17.31
C ASP A 23 -1.66 5.03 -18.10
N HIS A 24 -1.21 6.26 -17.91
CA HIS A 24 -1.86 7.42 -18.54
C HIS A 24 -1.76 7.43 -20.05
N GLN A 25 -0.85 6.65 -20.62
CA GLN A 25 -0.65 6.62 -22.06
C GLN A 25 -1.32 5.43 -22.73
N ASP A 26 -1.79 4.47 -21.95
CA ASP A 26 -2.49 3.30 -22.46
C ASP A 26 -3.98 3.52 -22.32
N GLN A 27 -4.60 3.95 -23.41
CA GLN A 27 -6.04 4.22 -23.43
C GLN A 27 -6.86 3.00 -23.84
N SER A 28 -6.20 1.93 -24.20
CA SER A 28 -6.89 0.72 -24.64
C SER A 28 -7.56 -0.02 -23.49
N GLY A 29 -7.13 0.24 -22.27
CA GLY A 29 -7.64 -0.46 -21.10
C GLY A 29 -7.19 -1.92 -21.04
N SER A 30 -6.24 -2.32 -21.86
CA SER A 30 -5.77 -3.70 -21.89
C SER A 30 -4.97 -4.01 -20.64
N ARG A 31 -5.10 -5.24 -20.16
CA ARG A 31 -4.30 -5.75 -19.08
C ARG A 31 -3.02 -6.36 -19.63
N GLY A 32 -2.04 -6.52 -18.76
CA GLY A 32 -0.80 -7.19 -19.09
C GLY A 32 0.34 -6.28 -19.46
N GLY A 33 0.14 -4.95 -19.38
CA GLY A 33 1.20 -4.01 -19.64
C GLY A 33 2.13 -3.80 -18.44
N PHE A 34 3.03 -2.85 -18.56
CA PHE A 34 4.01 -2.54 -17.51
C PHE A 34 3.30 -2.15 -16.19
N ALA A 35 2.23 -1.36 -16.28
CA ALA A 35 1.51 -0.93 -15.08
C ALA A 35 0.91 -2.10 -14.31
N ASP A 36 0.30 -3.06 -15.01
CA ASP A 36 -0.24 -4.25 -14.38
C ASP A 36 0.87 -5.14 -13.82
N GLY A 37 1.98 -5.24 -14.52
CA GLY A 37 3.14 -5.98 -14.02
C GLY A 37 3.69 -5.37 -12.76
N LEU A 38 3.76 -4.05 -12.70
CA LEU A 38 4.22 -3.34 -11.52
C LEU A 38 3.26 -3.55 -10.35
N THR A 39 1.96 -3.47 -10.60
CA THR A 39 0.96 -3.71 -9.57
C THR A 39 1.11 -5.12 -8.99
N HIS A 40 1.22 -6.11 -9.85
CA HIS A 40 1.41 -7.50 -9.43
C HIS A 40 2.69 -7.66 -8.60
N ASP A 41 3.78 -7.06 -9.05
CA ASP A 41 5.06 -7.17 -8.37
C ASP A 41 5.02 -6.54 -6.98
N VAL A 42 4.42 -5.36 -6.87
CA VAL A 42 4.29 -4.67 -5.60
C VAL A 42 3.44 -5.49 -4.63
N ILE A 43 2.30 -6.00 -5.09
CA ILE A 43 1.43 -6.83 -4.25
C ILE A 43 2.18 -8.07 -3.76
N THR A 44 2.87 -8.75 -4.68
CA THR A 44 3.58 -9.98 -4.34
C THR A 44 4.68 -9.74 -3.32
N ARG A 45 5.43 -8.65 -3.50
CA ARG A 45 6.53 -8.32 -2.59
C ARG A 45 6.02 -7.89 -1.22
N LEU A 46 4.96 -7.07 -1.19
CA LEU A 46 4.36 -6.68 0.09
C LEU A 46 3.80 -7.88 0.84
N ALA A 47 3.21 -8.83 0.11
CA ALA A 47 2.62 -10.02 0.73
C ALA A 47 3.65 -10.90 1.42
N LYS A 48 4.92 -10.78 1.05
CA LYS A 48 6.00 -11.53 1.72
C LYS A 48 6.40 -10.92 3.06
N LEU A 49 5.98 -9.70 3.34
CA LEU A 49 6.31 -9.04 4.58
C LEU A 49 5.34 -9.51 5.69
N ARG A 50 5.89 -9.92 6.81
CA ARG A 50 5.06 -10.42 7.90
C ARG A 50 4.34 -9.32 8.66
N SER A 51 4.74 -8.09 8.45
CA SER A 51 4.15 -6.95 9.15
C SER A 51 2.88 -6.43 8.52
N LEU A 52 2.50 -6.94 7.34
CA LEU A 52 1.35 -6.44 6.60
C LEU A 52 0.43 -7.57 6.17
N PHE A 53 -0.87 -7.29 6.19
CA PHE A 53 -1.87 -8.09 5.50
C PHE A 53 -2.16 -7.43 4.16
N VAL A 54 -2.02 -8.16 3.07
CA VAL A 54 -2.19 -7.60 1.73
C VAL A 54 -3.39 -8.27 1.06
N ILE A 55 -4.26 -7.44 0.47
CA ILE A 55 -5.46 -7.94 -0.20
C ILE A 55 -5.07 -8.65 -1.50
N ALA A 56 -5.76 -9.74 -1.78
CA ALA A 56 -5.49 -10.56 -2.95
C ALA A 56 -5.58 -9.76 -4.25
N GLN A 57 -4.67 -10.03 -5.16
CA GLN A 57 -4.58 -9.33 -6.43
C GLN A 57 -5.87 -9.37 -7.22
N GLY A 58 -6.52 -10.52 -7.28
CA GLY A 58 -7.78 -10.66 -8.03
C GLY A 58 -8.87 -9.73 -7.53
N THR A 59 -8.98 -9.56 -6.22
CA THR A 59 -9.95 -8.65 -5.63
C THR A 59 -9.67 -7.21 -6.03
N VAL A 60 -8.39 -6.82 -5.98
CA VAL A 60 -7.99 -5.46 -6.34
C VAL A 60 -8.30 -5.17 -7.80
N PHE A 61 -7.95 -6.08 -8.70
CA PHE A 61 -8.21 -5.87 -10.11
C PHE A 61 -9.71 -5.85 -10.43
N ALA A 62 -10.50 -6.66 -9.74
CA ALA A 62 -11.95 -6.62 -9.92
C ALA A 62 -12.53 -5.26 -9.53
N LEU A 63 -12.05 -4.66 -8.46
CA LEU A 63 -12.48 -3.32 -8.05
C LEU A 63 -11.99 -2.27 -9.03
N GLY A 64 -10.78 -2.41 -9.55
CA GLY A 64 -10.25 -1.49 -10.56
C GLY A 64 -11.09 -1.48 -11.81
N GLU A 65 -11.58 -2.63 -12.25
CA GLU A 65 -12.45 -2.72 -13.41
C GLU A 65 -13.78 -2.01 -13.19
N ARG A 66 -14.24 -1.92 -11.96
CA ARG A 66 -15.47 -1.19 -11.62
C ARG A 66 -15.22 0.30 -11.47
N SER A 67 -14.00 0.75 -11.68
CA SER A 67 -13.61 2.16 -11.54
C SER A 67 -13.94 2.72 -10.16
N ILE A 68 -13.77 1.91 -9.13
CA ILE A 68 -14.00 2.34 -7.76
C ILE A 68 -12.81 3.19 -7.30
N GLY A 69 -13.10 4.36 -6.75
CA GLY A 69 -12.06 5.25 -6.24
C GLY A 69 -11.38 4.70 -4.99
N THR A 70 -10.25 5.31 -4.62
CA THR A 70 -9.44 4.88 -3.50
C THR A 70 -10.22 4.83 -2.19
N GLU A 71 -11.03 5.86 -1.93
CA GLU A 71 -11.81 5.92 -0.71
C GLU A 71 -12.84 4.80 -0.62
N ALA A 72 -13.58 4.60 -1.72
CA ALA A 72 -14.59 3.55 -1.77
C ALA A 72 -13.95 2.17 -1.69
N ALA A 73 -12.80 1.99 -2.32
CA ALA A 73 -12.07 0.73 -2.26
C ALA A 73 -11.66 0.43 -0.81
N GLY A 74 -11.16 1.43 -0.09
CA GLY A 74 -10.76 1.24 1.30
C GLY A 74 -11.93 0.79 2.17
N ARG A 75 -13.10 1.38 1.97
CA ARG A 75 -14.29 0.99 2.73
C ARG A 75 -14.76 -0.40 2.36
N THR A 76 -14.82 -0.68 1.06
CA THR A 76 -15.30 -1.98 0.57
C THR A 76 -14.40 -3.12 1.02
N LEU A 77 -13.09 -2.92 0.99
CA LEU A 77 -12.12 -3.94 1.37
C LEU A 77 -11.85 -3.98 2.86
N ASN A 78 -12.29 -2.97 3.60
CA ASN A 78 -12.06 -2.88 5.03
C ASN A 78 -10.58 -2.96 5.39
N VAL A 79 -9.76 -2.18 4.69
CA VAL A 79 -8.32 -2.14 4.93
C VAL A 79 -7.92 -0.86 5.65
N ASP A 80 -6.74 -0.86 6.24
CA ASP A 80 -6.20 0.33 6.91
C ASP A 80 -5.63 1.34 5.92
N TYR A 81 -5.01 0.85 4.86
CA TYR A 81 -4.32 1.70 3.88
C TYR A 81 -4.66 1.27 2.46
N VAL A 82 -4.61 2.24 1.57
CA VAL A 82 -4.75 1.99 0.13
C VAL A 82 -3.58 2.64 -0.58
N ALA A 83 -2.83 1.85 -1.32
CA ALA A 83 -1.79 2.36 -2.21
C ALA A 83 -2.35 2.44 -3.61
N SER A 84 -2.07 3.54 -4.29
CA SER A 84 -2.46 3.73 -5.67
C SER A 84 -1.34 4.46 -6.39
N GLY A 85 -1.36 4.41 -7.69
CA GLY A 85 -0.32 5.06 -8.44
C GLY A 85 -0.65 5.18 -9.91
N SER A 86 0.20 5.94 -10.58
CA SER A 86 0.09 6.16 -11.99
C SER A 86 1.47 6.12 -12.62
N MET A 87 1.49 5.93 -13.91
CA MET A 87 2.72 5.76 -14.66
C MET A 87 2.64 6.60 -15.93
N LEU A 88 3.75 7.23 -16.27
CA LEU A 88 3.87 8.06 -17.46
C LEU A 88 5.22 7.78 -18.11
N ARG A 89 5.22 7.60 -19.43
CA ARG A 89 6.47 7.47 -20.18
C ARG A 89 6.83 8.82 -20.79
N GLN A 90 8.10 9.18 -20.63
CA GLN A 90 8.64 10.37 -21.26
C GLN A 90 9.95 9.98 -21.97
N GLY A 91 9.89 9.78 -23.28
CA GLY A 91 11.04 9.33 -24.03
C GLY A 91 11.48 7.93 -23.59
N ASP A 92 12.71 7.84 -23.12
CA ASP A 92 13.27 6.58 -22.62
C ASP A 92 13.15 6.45 -21.09
N ARG A 93 12.36 7.30 -20.44
CA ARG A 93 12.18 7.26 -19.00
C ARG A 93 10.75 6.88 -18.65
N VAL A 94 10.60 6.22 -17.52
CA VAL A 94 9.29 5.96 -16.93
C VAL A 94 9.22 6.67 -15.59
N ILE A 95 8.11 7.36 -15.37
CA ILE A 95 7.86 8.10 -14.14
C ILE A 95 6.65 7.47 -13.47
N VAL A 96 6.84 6.99 -12.26
CA VAL A 96 5.78 6.35 -11.48
C VAL A 96 5.52 7.17 -10.25
N THR A 97 4.27 7.62 -10.10
CA THR A 97 3.84 8.34 -8.91
C THR A 97 3.04 7.39 -8.04
N VAL A 98 3.38 7.32 -6.77
CA VAL A 98 2.71 6.43 -5.82
C VAL A 98 2.16 7.25 -4.67
N GLU A 99 0.95 6.93 -4.26
CA GLU A 99 0.31 7.55 -3.11
C GLU A 99 -0.11 6.46 -2.12
N LEU A 100 0.10 6.74 -0.86
CA LEU A 100 -0.42 5.91 0.22
C LEU A 100 -1.46 6.72 0.97
N SER A 101 -2.66 6.19 1.07
CA SER A 101 -3.76 6.87 1.75
C SER A 101 -4.22 6.05 2.95
N GLU A 102 -4.65 6.75 3.97
CA GLU A 102 -5.33 6.14 5.10
C GLU A 102 -6.77 5.90 4.68
N ALA A 103 -7.21 4.64 4.70
CA ALA A 103 -8.51 4.29 4.15
C ALA A 103 -9.68 4.95 4.88
N ARG A 104 -9.56 5.06 6.20
CA ARG A 104 -10.66 5.57 7.02
C ARG A 104 -10.96 7.04 6.77
N THR A 105 -9.93 7.84 6.53
CA THR A 105 -10.08 9.29 6.36
C THR A 105 -9.90 9.74 4.92
N ALA A 106 -9.46 8.86 4.05
CA ALA A 106 -9.09 9.15 2.66
C ALA A 106 -7.95 10.16 2.54
N ARG A 107 -7.19 10.36 3.62
CA ARG A 107 -6.05 11.28 3.61
C ARG A 107 -4.84 10.62 2.99
N ILE A 108 -4.18 11.34 2.10
CA ILE A 108 -2.89 10.91 1.59
C ILE A 108 -1.86 11.13 2.71
N VAL A 109 -1.21 10.04 3.13
CA VAL A 109 -0.22 10.12 4.19
C VAL A 109 1.20 10.08 3.66
N TRP A 110 1.36 9.71 2.40
CA TRP A 110 2.67 9.69 1.76
C TRP A 110 2.50 9.65 0.24
N THR A 111 3.41 10.32 -0.46
CA THR A 111 3.49 10.24 -1.92
C THR A 111 4.95 10.36 -2.33
N GLU A 112 5.32 9.68 -3.40
CA GLU A 112 6.68 9.74 -3.93
C GLU A 112 6.65 9.49 -5.43
N VAL A 113 7.60 10.11 -6.13
CA VAL A 113 7.78 9.94 -7.56
C VAL A 113 9.05 9.14 -7.80
N PHE A 114 8.93 8.07 -8.57
CA PHE A 114 10.06 7.24 -8.96
C PHE A 114 10.32 7.45 -10.43
N ASP A 115 11.56 7.75 -10.77
CA ASP A 115 11.97 8.07 -12.13
C ASP A 115 13.11 7.13 -12.51
N ALA A 116 12.95 6.38 -13.58
CA ALA A 116 13.94 5.41 -14.03
C ALA A 116 14.04 5.41 -15.55
N LYS A 117 15.24 5.11 -16.03
CA LYS A 117 15.47 4.97 -17.46
C LYS A 117 15.01 3.59 -17.91
N LEU A 118 14.23 3.56 -18.98
CA LEU A 118 13.63 2.33 -19.46
C LEU A 118 14.57 1.62 -20.46
N ASP A 119 15.66 1.06 -19.94
CA ASP A 119 16.62 0.31 -20.76
C ASP A 119 16.18 -1.14 -20.90
N ASP A 120 15.84 -1.78 -19.79
CA ASP A 120 15.40 -3.16 -19.74
C ASP A 120 14.13 -3.17 -18.89
N ALA A 121 13.00 -3.47 -19.52
CA ALA A 121 11.70 -3.37 -18.84
C ALA A 121 11.62 -4.24 -17.59
N PHE A 122 12.17 -5.45 -17.64
CA PHE A 122 12.14 -6.35 -16.48
C PHE A 122 13.01 -5.83 -15.34
N GLN A 123 14.17 -5.33 -15.67
CA GLN A 123 15.07 -4.79 -14.66
C GLN A 123 14.51 -3.53 -14.01
N VAL A 124 13.91 -2.67 -14.81
CA VAL A 124 13.29 -1.45 -14.30
C VAL A 124 12.08 -1.77 -13.43
N LEU A 125 11.28 -2.75 -13.85
CA LEU A 125 10.14 -3.21 -13.07
C LEU A 125 10.58 -3.72 -11.70
N ASP A 126 11.61 -4.54 -11.68
CA ASP A 126 12.15 -5.09 -10.45
C ASP A 126 12.68 -3.99 -9.53
N GLU A 127 13.46 -3.07 -10.09
CA GLU A 127 14.05 -1.98 -9.33
C GLU A 127 13.00 -1.05 -8.74
N ILE A 128 12.05 -0.60 -9.56
CA ILE A 128 11.00 0.29 -9.11
C ILE A 128 10.10 -0.41 -8.10
N GLY A 129 9.72 -1.65 -8.38
CA GLY A 129 8.89 -2.42 -7.46
C GLY A 129 9.52 -2.56 -6.09
N ASN A 130 10.81 -2.84 -6.06
CA ASN A 130 11.57 -2.96 -4.82
C ASN A 130 11.57 -1.65 -4.03
N ARG A 131 11.80 -0.53 -4.72
CA ARG A 131 11.83 0.78 -4.08
C ARG A 131 10.46 1.18 -3.54
N ILE A 132 9.41 0.91 -4.30
CA ILE A 132 8.04 1.21 -3.87
C ILE A 132 7.71 0.42 -2.61
N VAL A 133 8.00 -0.87 -2.60
CA VAL A 133 7.69 -1.74 -1.47
C VAL A 133 8.45 -1.30 -0.23
N ALA A 134 9.74 -1.01 -0.37
CA ALA A 134 10.54 -0.53 0.74
C ALA A 134 9.98 0.77 1.32
N SER A 135 9.58 1.69 0.46
CA SER A 135 9.04 2.98 0.90
C SER A 135 7.68 2.81 1.58
N ILE A 136 6.78 2.03 0.99
CA ILE A 136 5.46 1.80 1.58
C ILE A 136 5.60 1.13 2.95
N ALA A 137 6.41 0.09 3.04
CA ALA A 137 6.59 -0.62 4.30
C ALA A 137 7.17 0.29 5.37
N SER A 138 8.14 1.09 5.00
CA SER A 138 8.79 2.03 5.92
C SER A 138 7.81 3.10 6.40
N GLU A 139 6.98 3.64 5.51
CA GLU A 139 6.00 4.67 5.87
C GLU A 139 4.92 4.12 6.78
N ILE A 140 4.40 2.94 6.47
CA ILE A 140 3.39 2.32 7.32
C ILE A 140 3.96 2.03 8.70
N GLU A 141 5.17 1.50 8.76
CA GLU A 141 5.83 1.23 10.02
C GLU A 141 5.98 2.51 10.85
N ALA A 142 6.38 3.61 10.22
CA ALA A 142 6.52 4.88 10.90
C ALA A 142 5.17 5.42 11.41
N ILE A 143 4.12 5.31 10.58
CA ILE A 143 2.79 5.75 10.96
C ILE A 143 2.27 4.94 12.15
N GLU A 144 2.39 3.62 12.10
CA GLU A 144 1.90 2.75 13.15
C GLU A 144 2.69 2.97 14.45
N ARG A 145 3.99 3.18 14.34
CA ARG A 145 4.82 3.48 15.50
C ARG A 145 4.43 4.83 16.12
N ASN A 146 4.19 5.84 15.31
CA ASN A 146 3.76 7.14 15.80
C ASN A 146 2.40 7.07 16.46
N ARG A 147 1.49 6.29 15.94
CA ARG A 147 0.19 6.07 16.56
C ARG A 147 0.34 5.43 17.93
N ALA A 148 1.21 4.46 18.04
CA ALA A 148 1.45 3.79 19.31
C ALA A 148 2.04 4.75 20.35
N ILE A 149 2.89 5.69 19.90
CA ILE A 149 3.50 6.68 20.80
C ILE A 149 2.50 7.77 21.17
N LEU A 150 1.76 8.28 20.18
CA LEU A 150 0.83 9.39 20.39
C LEU A 150 -0.42 8.97 21.13
N LYS A 151 -0.83 7.72 20.97
CA LYS A 151 -1.93 7.20 21.75
C LYS A 151 -1.40 7.01 23.16
N PRO A 152 -1.86 7.80 24.14
CA PRO A 152 -1.32 7.67 25.48
C PRO A 152 -1.46 6.24 25.95
N PRO A 153 -0.36 5.62 26.34
CA PRO A 153 -0.45 4.26 26.84
C PRO A 153 -1.42 4.29 28.00
N ASN A 154 -2.33 3.38 27.99
CA ASN A 154 -3.30 3.30 29.06
C ASN A 154 -4.30 4.43 29.09
N SER A 155 -4.48 5.20 28.02
CA SER A 155 -5.43 6.27 28.06
C SER A 155 -6.82 5.76 28.44
N LEU A 156 -7.27 4.69 27.79
CA LEU A 156 -8.55 4.07 28.13
C LEU A 156 -8.40 3.04 29.24
N ASP A 157 -7.37 2.24 29.15
CA ASP A 157 -7.15 1.16 30.10
C ASP A 157 -6.90 1.70 31.50
N ALA A 158 -6.10 2.75 31.59
CA ALA A 158 -5.85 3.38 32.89
C ALA A 158 -7.11 4.00 33.42
N TRP A 159 -7.94 4.60 32.56
CA TRP A 159 -9.19 5.15 32.95
C TRP A 159 -10.12 4.07 33.49
N GLU A 160 -10.23 2.99 32.76
CA GLU A 160 -11.06 1.86 33.18
C GLU A 160 -10.57 1.25 34.47
N ALA A 161 -9.27 1.21 34.65
CA ALA A 161 -8.69 0.67 35.88
C ALA A 161 -9.04 1.49 37.11
N TYR A 162 -9.25 2.78 36.95
CA TYR A 162 -9.59 3.66 38.06
C TYR A 162 -11.09 3.77 38.27
N HIS A 163 -11.86 3.19 37.39
CA HIS A 163 -13.30 3.22 37.48
C HIS A 163 -13.86 1.81 37.57
#